data_8d51a79ce916509427a2c049f91bcf0d
#
_entry.id   8d51a79ce916509427a2c049f91bcf0d
#
_cell.length_a   1.000
_cell.length_b   1.000
_cell.length_c   1.000
_cell.angle_alpha   90.00
_cell.angle_beta   90.00
_cell.angle_gamma   90.00
#
_symmetry.space_group_name_H-M   'P 1'
#
loop_
_entity.id
_entity.type
_entity.pdbx_description
1 polymer ?
#
loop_
_entity_poly.entity_id
_entity_poly.type
_entity_poly.pdbx_seq_one_letter_code
_entity_poly.pdbx_strand_id
1 'polypeptide(L)'
;SGVGKGTLKAKLFEEFAGKIAYSVSATTRGPREGEADGKDYFFITRQEFESRVQNNEFLEHAVFAGNCYGTPRAYVEKLLNSGMNVVLEIDVQGALQVMQSMPECVSIFILPPSFEELERRLRGRGTETEEKICQRLETAKRELPYAPKYDYQIVNGGDIDAAYAQLRAVFLKETGCEDEK
;
A
#
# COMPACT_ATOMS: atom_id res chain seq x y z
N SER A 1 -5.44 -8.27 0.57
CA SER A 1 -4.44 -8.97 1.39
C SER A 1 -4.13 -10.35 0.80
N GLY A 2 -2.87 -10.85 0.86
CA GLY A 2 -2.53 -12.19 0.31
C GLY A 2 -2.27 -12.25 -1.20
N VAL A 3 -2.38 -11.14 -1.91
CA VAL A 3 -2.21 -11.06 -3.37
C VAL A 3 -0.76 -10.83 -3.84
N GLY A 4 0.22 -10.83 -2.92
CA GLY A 4 1.65 -10.67 -3.26
C GLY A 4 2.17 -9.23 -3.36
N LYS A 5 1.43 -8.23 -2.87
CA LYS A 5 1.86 -6.81 -2.88
C LYS A 5 3.28 -6.59 -2.34
N GLY A 6 3.59 -7.18 -1.18
CA GLY A 6 4.90 -7.01 -0.56
C GLY A 6 6.07 -7.48 -1.43
N THR A 7 5.91 -8.63 -2.12
CA THR A 7 6.93 -9.16 -3.04
C THR A 7 7.10 -8.28 -4.27
N LEU A 8 5.98 -7.83 -4.87
CA LEU A 8 6.01 -6.92 -6.01
C LEU A 8 6.67 -5.59 -5.65
N LYS A 9 6.31 -5.04 -4.49
CA LYS A 9 6.93 -3.83 -3.96
C LYS A 9 8.44 -4.01 -3.76
N ALA A 10 8.87 -5.10 -3.13
CA ALA A 10 10.29 -5.35 -2.88
C ALA A 10 11.10 -5.36 -4.19
N LYS A 11 10.61 -6.07 -5.23
CA LYS A 11 11.23 -6.07 -6.56
C LYS A 11 11.33 -4.67 -7.17
N LEU A 12 10.25 -3.88 -7.07
CA LEU A 12 10.23 -2.52 -7.60
C LEU A 12 11.25 -1.61 -6.89
N PHE A 13 11.35 -1.72 -5.56
CA PHE A 13 12.32 -0.94 -4.78
C PHE A 13 13.76 -1.36 -4.99
N GLU A 14 14.00 -2.64 -5.30
CA GLU A 14 15.32 -3.16 -5.65
C GLU A 14 15.77 -2.62 -7.01
N GLU A 15 14.92 -2.73 -8.02
CA GLU A 15 15.26 -2.31 -9.39
C GLU A 15 15.40 -0.79 -9.53
N PHE A 16 14.53 -0.02 -8.89
CA PHE A 16 14.51 1.45 -8.98
C PHE A 16 15.06 2.14 -7.71
N ALA A 17 16.06 1.52 -7.07
CA ALA A 17 16.69 2.09 -5.89
C ALA A 17 17.21 3.52 -6.20
N GLY A 18 16.95 4.45 -5.28
CA GLY A 18 17.30 5.86 -5.45
C GLY A 18 16.35 6.70 -6.30
N LYS A 19 15.42 6.08 -7.05
CA LYS A 19 14.37 6.77 -7.83
C LYS A 19 12.98 6.68 -7.18
N ILE A 20 12.84 5.81 -6.18
CA ILE A 20 11.57 5.50 -5.52
C ILE A 20 11.72 5.55 -4.00
N ALA A 21 10.73 6.07 -3.33
CA ALA A 21 10.66 6.13 -1.88
C ALA A 21 9.35 5.51 -1.36
N TYR A 22 9.43 4.84 -0.21
CA TYR A 22 8.26 4.38 0.50
C TYR A 22 7.77 5.46 1.47
N SER A 23 6.46 5.70 1.49
CA SER A 23 5.89 6.59 2.47
C SER A 23 5.78 5.92 3.82
N VAL A 24 6.46 6.46 4.82
CA VAL A 24 6.32 6.04 6.22
C VAL A 24 5.01 6.59 6.77
N SER A 25 4.11 5.69 7.17
CA SER A 25 2.81 6.06 7.76
C SER A 25 2.95 6.40 9.24
N ALA A 26 2.06 7.23 9.77
CA ALA A 26 1.87 7.42 11.19
C ALA A 26 0.90 6.37 11.76
N THR A 27 1.10 5.97 13.01
CA THR A 27 0.19 5.05 13.71
C THR A 27 0.10 5.37 15.20
N THR A 28 -1.06 5.08 15.79
CA THR A 28 -1.28 5.14 17.24
C THR A 28 -0.99 3.80 17.93
N ARG A 29 -0.65 2.76 17.17
CA ARG A 29 -0.18 1.49 17.70
C ARG A 29 1.23 1.66 18.27
N GLY A 30 1.50 1.09 19.41
CA GLY A 30 2.88 1.01 19.93
C GLY A 30 3.80 0.19 19.02
N PRO A 31 5.11 0.48 19.02
CA PRO A 31 6.09 -0.26 18.22
C PRO A 31 6.15 -1.74 18.65
N ARG A 32 6.39 -2.63 17.69
CA ARG A 32 6.71 -4.04 17.94
C ARG A 32 8.23 -4.19 18.09
N GLU A 33 8.64 -5.36 18.56
CA GLU A 33 10.07 -5.71 18.61
C GLU A 33 10.70 -5.60 17.22
N GLY A 34 11.79 -4.84 17.13
CA GLY A 34 12.50 -4.59 15.88
C GLY A 34 11.99 -3.41 15.04
N GLU A 35 10.83 -2.82 15.35
CA GLU A 35 10.33 -1.64 14.66
C GLU A 35 10.98 -0.35 15.20
N ALA A 36 11.35 0.56 14.32
CA ALA A 36 11.99 1.83 14.64
C ALA A 36 11.11 3.01 14.20
N ASP A 37 11.02 4.04 15.06
CA ASP A 37 10.31 5.28 14.76
C ASP A 37 10.96 6.01 13.58
N GLY A 38 10.11 6.57 12.70
CA GLY A 38 10.52 7.25 11.48
C GLY A 38 11.02 6.34 10.35
N LYS A 39 11.12 5.03 10.60
CA LYS A 39 11.53 4.03 9.61
C LYS A 39 10.38 3.09 9.24
N ASP A 40 9.81 2.42 10.21
CA ASP A 40 8.68 1.50 10.01
C ASP A 40 7.35 2.25 10.09
N TYR A 41 7.21 3.09 11.09
CA TYR A 41 6.11 4.03 11.30
C TYR A 41 6.61 5.28 12.03
N PHE A 42 5.83 6.37 11.94
CA PHE A 42 5.84 7.44 12.93
C PHE A 42 4.89 7.04 14.05
N PHE A 43 5.42 6.64 15.21
CA PHE A 43 4.61 6.23 16.37
C PHE A 43 4.18 7.45 17.14
N ILE A 44 2.90 7.80 17.08
CA ILE A 44 2.33 9.00 17.70
C ILE A 44 1.18 8.66 18.65
N THR A 45 0.86 9.57 19.55
CA THR A 45 -0.28 9.40 20.44
C THR A 45 -1.60 9.55 19.69
N ARG A 46 -2.69 8.99 20.25
CA ARG A 46 -4.03 9.16 19.68
C ARG A 46 -4.43 10.62 19.62
N GLN A 47 -4.13 11.40 20.66
CA GLN A 47 -4.42 12.83 20.72
C GLN A 47 -3.70 13.59 19.60
N GLU A 48 -2.43 13.30 19.38
CA GLU A 48 -1.66 13.89 18.29
C GLU A 48 -2.23 13.49 16.92
N PHE A 49 -2.58 12.22 16.74
CA PHE A 49 -3.20 11.74 15.50
C PHE A 49 -4.51 12.49 15.20
N GLU A 50 -5.40 12.60 16.18
CA GLU A 50 -6.69 13.31 16.05
C GLU A 50 -6.48 14.80 15.74
N SER A 51 -5.50 15.45 16.37
CA SER A 51 -5.13 16.83 16.04
C SER A 51 -4.67 16.98 14.59
N ARG A 52 -3.81 16.06 14.12
CA ARG A 52 -3.33 16.06 12.72
C ARG A 52 -4.46 15.81 11.71
N VAL A 53 -5.44 14.96 12.05
CA VAL A 53 -6.65 14.77 11.22
C VAL A 53 -7.43 16.07 11.09
N GLN A 54 -7.67 16.77 12.22
CA GLN A 54 -8.40 18.06 12.23
C GLN A 54 -7.69 19.12 11.41
N ASN A 55 -6.36 19.10 11.37
CA ASN A 55 -5.53 20.03 10.60
C ASN A 55 -5.31 19.60 9.14
N ASN A 56 -5.96 18.51 8.66
CA ASN A 56 -5.78 17.96 7.31
C ASN A 56 -4.31 17.62 6.97
N GLU A 57 -3.53 17.17 7.95
CA GLU A 57 -2.11 16.83 7.79
C GLU A 57 -1.88 15.44 7.20
N PHE A 58 -2.94 14.64 7.00
CA PHE A 58 -2.87 13.34 6.33
C PHE A 58 -3.42 13.39 4.90
N LEU A 59 -2.81 12.65 3.99
CA LEU A 59 -3.35 12.36 2.65
C LEU A 59 -4.54 11.41 2.74
N GLU A 60 -4.42 10.41 3.61
CA GLU A 60 -5.43 9.44 3.96
C GLU A 60 -5.27 9.02 5.41
N HIS A 61 -6.33 8.57 6.02
CA HIS A 61 -6.30 7.93 7.33
C HIS A 61 -7.40 6.90 7.49
N ALA A 62 -7.14 5.87 8.30
CA ALA A 62 -8.08 4.81 8.60
C ALA A 62 -7.90 4.27 10.02
N VAL A 63 -8.93 3.59 10.53
CA VAL A 63 -8.87 2.84 11.78
C VAL A 63 -8.85 1.35 11.46
N PHE A 64 -7.84 0.65 11.96
CA PHE A 64 -7.72 -0.79 11.82
C PHE A 64 -7.35 -1.43 13.15
N ALA A 65 -8.10 -2.45 13.56
CA ALA A 65 -7.90 -3.18 14.82
C ALA A 65 -7.73 -2.25 16.04
N GLY A 66 -8.56 -1.18 16.14
CA GLY A 66 -8.55 -0.22 17.24
C GLY A 66 -7.44 0.83 17.20
N ASN A 67 -6.52 0.75 16.26
CA ASN A 67 -5.45 1.73 16.06
C ASN A 67 -5.72 2.59 14.83
N CYS A 68 -5.23 3.83 14.87
CA CYS A 68 -5.28 4.73 13.73
C CYS A 68 -3.99 4.59 12.89
N TYR A 69 -4.15 4.75 11.59
CA TYR A 69 -3.07 4.76 10.60
C TYR A 69 -3.33 5.90 9.63
N GLY A 70 -2.28 6.57 9.16
CA GLY A 70 -2.43 7.63 8.18
C GLY A 70 -1.11 7.99 7.52
N THR A 71 -1.19 8.48 6.30
CA THR A 71 -0.05 8.90 5.49
C THR A 71 0.18 10.40 5.65
N PRO A 72 1.28 10.83 6.31
CA PRO A 72 1.55 12.25 6.52
C PRO A 72 1.77 12.99 5.20
N ARG A 73 0.93 14.00 4.91
CA ARG A 73 0.98 14.80 3.68
C ARG A 73 2.34 15.46 3.47
N ALA A 74 2.83 16.19 4.46
CA ALA A 74 4.09 16.93 4.37
C ALA A 74 5.30 16.01 4.11
N TYR A 75 5.27 14.76 4.60
CA TYR A 75 6.33 13.80 4.36
C TYR A 75 6.34 13.35 2.89
N VAL A 76 5.18 13.03 2.32
CA VAL A 76 5.04 12.67 0.90
C VAL A 76 5.43 13.83 0.00
N GLU A 77 4.93 15.03 0.26
CA GLU A 77 5.25 16.24 -0.52
C GLU A 77 6.76 16.55 -0.49
N LYS A 78 7.41 16.37 0.65
CA LYS A 78 8.87 16.52 0.77
C LYS A 78 9.62 15.56 -0.15
N LEU A 79 9.21 14.30 -0.19
CA LEU A 79 9.82 13.27 -1.05
C LEU A 79 9.59 13.59 -2.53
N LEU A 80 8.35 13.94 -2.92
CA LEU A 80 8.01 14.34 -4.29
C LEU A 80 8.83 15.57 -4.73
N ASN A 81 8.94 16.58 -3.88
CA ASN A 81 9.72 17.79 -4.15
C ASN A 81 11.23 17.51 -4.26
N SER A 82 11.72 16.39 -3.73
CA SER A 82 13.10 15.95 -3.93
C SER A 82 13.32 15.14 -5.21
N GLY A 83 12.28 15.01 -6.05
CA GLY A 83 12.33 14.26 -7.31
C GLY A 83 12.13 12.75 -7.17
N MET A 84 11.70 12.26 -5.99
CA MET A 84 11.44 10.85 -5.78
C MET A 84 10.02 10.48 -6.21
N ASN A 85 9.87 9.29 -6.81
CA ASN A 85 8.56 8.67 -6.96
C ASN A 85 8.15 8.04 -5.63
N VAL A 86 6.97 8.35 -5.13
CA VAL A 86 6.53 7.89 -3.79
C VAL A 86 5.48 6.79 -3.92
N VAL A 87 5.74 5.66 -3.28
CA VAL A 87 4.79 4.53 -3.22
C VAL A 87 4.06 4.50 -1.88
N LEU A 88 2.74 4.45 -1.97
CA LEU A 88 1.84 4.19 -0.85
C LEU A 88 1.33 2.75 -0.94
N GLU A 89 1.43 1.99 0.15
CA GLU A 89 0.77 0.68 0.29
C GLU A 89 -0.34 0.83 1.32
N ILE A 90 -1.54 1.10 0.85
CA ILE A 90 -2.71 1.43 1.66
C ILE A 90 -3.90 0.53 1.29
N ASP A 91 -4.93 0.51 2.10
CA ASP A 91 -6.19 -0.17 1.79
C ASP A 91 -7.06 0.64 0.81
N VAL A 92 -8.20 0.06 0.42
CA VAL A 92 -9.11 0.71 -0.53
C VAL A 92 -9.68 2.03 0.02
N GLN A 93 -9.95 2.11 1.32
CA GLN A 93 -10.50 3.35 1.90
C GLN A 93 -9.47 4.48 1.86
N GLY A 94 -8.22 4.18 2.21
CA GLY A 94 -7.12 5.12 2.07
C GLY A 94 -6.87 5.51 0.62
N ALA A 95 -6.87 4.53 -0.29
CA ALA A 95 -6.67 4.79 -1.72
C ALA A 95 -7.72 5.75 -2.30
N LEU A 96 -8.99 5.58 -1.96
CA LEU A 96 -10.05 6.48 -2.41
C LEU A 96 -9.87 7.92 -1.89
N GLN A 97 -9.37 8.08 -0.65
CA GLN A 97 -9.04 9.40 -0.10
C GLN A 97 -7.87 10.04 -0.86
N VAL A 98 -6.82 9.26 -1.17
CA VAL A 98 -5.67 9.76 -1.94
C VAL A 98 -6.09 10.15 -3.35
N MET A 99 -6.83 9.30 -4.07
CA MET A 99 -7.35 9.60 -5.41
C MET A 99 -8.18 10.89 -5.45
N GLN A 100 -8.91 11.18 -4.37
CA GLN A 100 -9.70 12.41 -4.27
C GLN A 100 -8.84 13.64 -3.95
N SER A 101 -7.83 13.49 -3.09
CA SER A 101 -7.00 14.61 -2.62
C SER A 101 -5.79 14.90 -3.51
N MET A 102 -5.36 13.91 -4.31
CA MET A 102 -4.26 13.98 -5.28
C MET A 102 -4.69 13.29 -6.59
N PRO A 103 -5.49 13.94 -7.43
CA PRO A 103 -6.03 13.34 -8.67
C PRO A 103 -4.95 12.92 -9.67
N GLU A 104 -3.75 13.46 -9.56
CA GLU A 104 -2.57 13.11 -10.35
C GLU A 104 -1.88 11.81 -9.90
N CYS A 105 -2.31 11.22 -8.79
CA CYS A 105 -1.74 9.96 -8.34
C CYS A 105 -2.10 8.81 -9.28
N VAL A 106 -1.16 7.88 -9.47
CA VAL A 106 -1.40 6.64 -10.23
C VAL A 106 -1.83 5.55 -9.30
N SER A 107 -3.03 5.04 -9.49
CA SER A 107 -3.62 4.00 -8.64
C SER A 107 -3.53 2.61 -9.29
N ILE A 108 -3.01 1.63 -8.54
CA ILE A 108 -2.80 0.27 -9.02
C ILE A 108 -3.46 -0.72 -8.08
N PHE A 109 -4.39 -1.53 -8.59
CA PHE A 109 -5.02 -2.60 -7.84
C PHE A 109 -4.39 -3.94 -8.17
N ILE A 110 -3.86 -4.63 -7.17
CA ILE A 110 -3.32 -5.98 -7.36
C ILE A 110 -4.41 -7.01 -7.05
N LEU A 111 -4.74 -7.83 -8.04
CA LEU A 111 -5.79 -8.84 -7.99
C LEU A 111 -5.21 -10.25 -7.84
N PRO A 112 -5.88 -11.15 -7.12
CA PRO A 112 -5.67 -12.59 -7.29
C PRO A 112 -6.32 -13.04 -8.61
N PRO A 113 -5.94 -14.20 -9.17
CA PRO A 113 -6.58 -14.73 -10.37
C PRO A 113 -8.03 -15.16 -10.12
N SER A 114 -8.33 -15.60 -8.91
CA SER A 114 -9.69 -15.89 -8.44
C SER A 114 -9.78 -15.73 -6.92
N PHE A 115 -11.00 -15.71 -6.40
CA PHE A 115 -11.23 -15.65 -4.95
C PHE A 115 -10.80 -16.96 -4.26
N GLU A 116 -11.01 -18.10 -4.90
CA GLU A 116 -10.61 -19.43 -4.42
C GLU A 116 -9.08 -19.51 -4.29
N GLU A 117 -8.36 -18.96 -5.25
CA GLU A 117 -6.90 -18.91 -5.19
C GLU A 117 -6.41 -17.99 -4.06
N LEU A 118 -7.08 -16.88 -3.82
CA LEU A 118 -6.79 -16.02 -2.68
C LEU A 118 -6.96 -16.78 -1.35
N GLU A 119 -8.08 -17.50 -1.21
CA GLU A 119 -8.35 -18.32 -0.03
C GLU A 119 -7.28 -19.40 0.15
N ARG A 120 -6.93 -20.12 -0.93
CA ARG A 120 -5.87 -21.13 -0.92
C ARG A 120 -4.53 -20.55 -0.44
N ARG A 121 -4.16 -19.35 -0.92
CA ARG A 121 -2.92 -18.66 -0.52
C ARG A 121 -2.92 -18.24 0.94
N LEU A 122 -4.04 -17.73 1.44
CA LEU A 122 -4.16 -17.34 2.84
C LEU A 122 -4.06 -18.53 3.78
N ARG A 123 -4.74 -19.66 3.45
CA ARG A 123 -4.68 -20.90 4.23
C ARG A 123 -3.31 -21.57 4.15
N GLY A 124 -2.68 -21.57 2.98
CA GLY A 124 -1.39 -22.23 2.72
C GLY A 124 -0.19 -21.62 3.48
N ARG A 125 -0.34 -20.41 4.04
CA ARG A 125 0.72 -19.79 4.87
C ARG A 125 0.88 -20.42 6.24
N GLY A 126 -0.16 -21.03 6.79
CA GLY A 126 -0.12 -21.73 8.08
C GLY A 126 0.21 -20.87 9.30
N THR A 127 0.29 -19.56 9.14
CA THR A 127 0.74 -18.60 10.17
C THR A 127 -0.41 -17.88 10.86
N GLU A 128 -1.66 -18.09 10.41
CA GLU A 128 -2.82 -17.36 10.90
C GLU A 128 -3.94 -18.31 11.35
N THR A 129 -4.73 -17.84 12.32
CA THR A 129 -5.93 -18.56 12.77
C THR A 129 -7.02 -18.47 11.71
N GLU A 130 -7.93 -19.46 11.71
CA GLU A 130 -9.08 -19.51 10.81
C GLU A 130 -9.93 -18.23 10.88
N GLU A 131 -10.13 -17.68 12.07
CA GLU A 131 -10.85 -16.41 12.26
C GLU A 131 -10.20 -15.25 11.50
N LYS A 132 -8.86 -15.14 11.55
CA LYS A 132 -8.13 -14.10 10.81
C LYS A 132 -8.23 -14.32 9.30
N ILE A 133 -8.17 -15.56 8.85
CA ILE A 133 -8.34 -15.89 7.42
C ILE A 133 -9.73 -15.47 6.96
N CYS A 134 -10.79 -15.82 7.70
CA CYS A 134 -12.16 -15.40 7.40
C CYS A 134 -12.30 -13.87 7.34
N GLN A 135 -11.74 -13.14 8.31
CA GLN A 135 -11.75 -11.68 8.30
C GLN A 135 -11.07 -11.09 7.07
N ARG A 136 -9.94 -11.69 6.62
CA ARG A 136 -9.24 -11.25 5.41
C ARG A 136 -10.03 -11.52 4.14
N LEU A 137 -10.69 -12.68 4.06
CA LEU A 137 -11.55 -13.02 2.92
C LEU A 137 -12.77 -12.10 2.84
N GLU A 138 -13.41 -11.79 3.98
CA GLU A 138 -14.50 -10.82 4.04
C GLU A 138 -14.04 -9.42 3.63
N THR A 139 -12.84 -9.01 4.04
CA THR A 139 -12.25 -7.75 3.60
C THR A 139 -12.02 -7.75 2.09
N ALA A 140 -11.45 -8.82 1.54
CA ALA A 140 -11.22 -8.94 0.11
C ALA A 140 -12.53 -8.89 -0.71
N LYS A 141 -13.61 -9.56 -0.25
CA LYS A 141 -14.94 -9.48 -0.90
C LYS A 141 -15.46 -8.05 -0.97
N ARG A 142 -15.20 -7.25 0.06
CA ARG A 142 -15.62 -5.83 0.11
C ARG A 142 -14.73 -4.93 -0.75
N GLU A 143 -13.45 -5.26 -0.88
CA GLU A 143 -12.47 -4.46 -1.62
C GLU A 143 -12.48 -4.72 -3.13
N LEU A 144 -12.65 -5.99 -3.56
CA LEU A 144 -12.61 -6.37 -4.98
C LEU A 144 -13.55 -5.56 -5.90
N PRO A 145 -14.78 -5.20 -5.50
CA PRO A 145 -15.68 -4.36 -6.32
C PRO A 145 -15.14 -2.96 -6.63
N TYR A 146 -14.13 -2.51 -5.90
CA TYR A 146 -13.49 -1.20 -6.16
C TYR A 146 -12.39 -1.26 -7.21
N ALA A 147 -11.91 -2.44 -7.59
CA ALA A 147 -10.84 -2.60 -8.58
C ALA A 147 -11.07 -1.79 -9.88
N PRO A 148 -12.29 -1.71 -10.46
CA PRO A 148 -12.54 -0.91 -11.67
C PRO A 148 -12.37 0.60 -11.49
N LYS A 149 -12.24 1.11 -10.26
CA LYS A 149 -12.01 2.54 -9.99
C LYS A 149 -10.54 2.94 -10.07
N TYR A 150 -9.64 1.96 -10.14
CA TYR A 150 -8.19 2.17 -10.20
C TYR A 150 -7.75 2.30 -11.65
N ASP A 151 -6.70 3.10 -11.87
CA ASP A 151 -6.14 3.33 -13.21
C ASP A 151 -5.59 2.05 -13.82
N TYR A 152 -4.98 1.20 -12.99
CA TYR A 152 -4.40 -0.07 -13.41
C TYR A 152 -4.84 -1.22 -12.51
N GLN A 153 -5.05 -2.37 -13.16
CA GLN A 153 -5.37 -3.63 -12.50
C GLN A 153 -4.34 -4.68 -12.91
N ILE A 154 -3.61 -5.25 -11.95
CA ILE A 154 -2.58 -6.25 -12.19
C ILE A 154 -3.00 -7.56 -11.53
N VAL A 155 -3.15 -8.61 -12.33
CA VAL A 155 -3.49 -9.95 -11.82
C VAL A 155 -2.21 -10.71 -11.50
N ASN A 156 -2.02 -11.06 -10.22
CA ASN A 156 -0.96 -11.96 -9.81
C ASN A 156 -1.45 -13.41 -9.85
N GLY A 157 -1.28 -14.06 -10.99
CA GLY A 157 -1.74 -15.41 -11.28
C GLY A 157 -0.91 -16.54 -10.67
N GLY A 158 0.15 -16.22 -9.91
CA GLY A 158 1.08 -17.21 -9.33
C GLY A 158 2.49 -17.10 -9.91
N ASP A 159 2.63 -16.62 -11.12
CA ASP A 159 3.90 -16.17 -11.68
C ASP A 159 4.12 -14.71 -11.24
N ILE A 160 4.97 -14.55 -10.23
CA ILE A 160 5.29 -13.23 -9.67
C ILE A 160 6.07 -12.36 -10.65
N ASP A 161 6.86 -12.96 -11.55
CA ASP A 161 7.66 -12.23 -12.52
C ASP A 161 6.78 -11.67 -13.63
N ALA A 162 5.76 -12.40 -14.07
CA ALA A 162 4.75 -11.91 -15.00
C ALA A 162 3.93 -10.74 -14.41
N ALA A 163 3.56 -10.83 -13.13
CA ALA A 163 2.88 -9.73 -12.44
C ALA A 163 3.82 -8.52 -12.23
N TYR A 164 5.10 -8.78 -11.94
CA TYR A 164 6.09 -7.74 -11.79
C TYR A 164 6.36 -7.02 -13.12
N ALA A 165 6.45 -7.74 -14.23
CA ALA A 165 6.62 -7.14 -15.56
C ALA A 165 5.51 -6.13 -15.89
N GLN A 166 4.25 -6.42 -15.50
CA GLN A 166 3.13 -5.49 -15.65
C GLN A 166 3.32 -4.26 -14.75
N LEU A 167 3.66 -4.45 -13.47
CA LEU A 167 3.89 -3.35 -12.52
C LEU A 167 5.03 -2.44 -12.99
N ARG A 168 6.12 -3.05 -13.45
CA ARG A 168 7.28 -2.36 -14.01
C ARG A 168 6.91 -1.52 -15.23
N ALA A 169 6.15 -2.08 -16.16
CA ALA A 169 5.70 -1.36 -17.35
C ALA A 169 4.83 -0.14 -16.99
N VAL A 170 3.94 -0.27 -16.01
CA VAL A 170 3.15 0.86 -15.47
C VAL A 170 4.09 1.91 -14.87
N PHE A 171 5.03 1.49 -14.03
CA PHE A 171 5.95 2.42 -13.36
C PHE A 171 6.76 3.22 -14.38
N LEU A 172 7.38 2.57 -15.36
CA LEU A 172 8.17 3.24 -16.42
C LEU A 172 7.32 4.22 -17.23
N LYS A 173 6.11 3.80 -17.61
CA LYS A 173 5.19 4.64 -18.39
C LYS A 173 4.79 5.91 -17.63
N GLU A 174 4.43 5.78 -16.36
CA GLU A 174 3.87 6.89 -15.59
C GLU A 174 4.95 7.82 -14.98
N THR A 175 6.15 7.30 -14.76
CA THR A 175 7.25 8.11 -14.18
C THR A 175 8.21 8.67 -15.23
N GLY A 176 8.18 8.16 -16.46
CA GLY A 176 9.18 8.49 -17.48
C GLY A 176 10.60 8.02 -17.14
N CYS A 177 10.75 7.16 -16.12
CA CYS A 177 12.04 6.56 -15.83
C CYS A 177 12.49 5.70 -17.01
N GLU A 178 13.69 5.95 -17.51
CA GLU A 178 14.28 5.12 -18.57
C GLU A 178 14.82 3.81 -18.00
N ASP A 179 14.76 2.75 -18.81
CA ASP A 179 15.49 1.51 -18.55
C ASP A 179 17.00 1.81 -18.56
N GLU A 180 17.60 1.78 -17.38
CA GLU A 180 19.06 1.69 -17.35
C GLU A 180 19.46 0.27 -17.79
N LYS A 181 19.88 0.16 -19.06
CA LYS A 181 20.42 -1.07 -19.65
C LYS A 181 21.79 -1.41 -19.09
#